data_7707f4b70262a9224b0a9659dcb12595
#
_entry.id   7707f4b70262a9224b0a9659dcb12595
#
_cell.length_a   1.000
_cell.length_b   1.000
_cell.length_c   1.000
_cell.angle_alpha   90.00
_cell.angle_beta   90.00
_cell.angle_gamma   90.00
#
_symmetry.space_group_name_H-M   'P 1'
#
loop_
_entity.id
_entity.type
_entity.pdbx_description
1 polymer ?
#
loop_
_entity_poly.entity_id
_entity_poly.type
_entity_poly.pdbx_seq_one_letter_code
_entity_poly.pdbx_strand_id
1 'polypeptide(L)'
;YHSGGNGSLVELDGLINILQDYSLELNFARSQTEEGYLNFLDTTDTFGSHTYQMDGEKFSGRAHNIRLRRVVEGSYSGLRHKDVSPTYRSNVGLVGKNNYKERSYWHGRTFRTDGAFRKITIHASKQNRLNFQDQKTRERLETRLNIETSFNINGVFEFVTKASEKFEGKQFSKQDEIKLAFEYSPSETFMLGFRY
;
A
#
# COMPACT_ATOMS: atom_id res chain seq x y z
N TYR A 1 -3.37 17.08 -35.37
CA TYR A 1 -3.47 15.62 -35.57
C TYR A 1 -2.81 14.97 -34.35
N HIS A 2 -3.62 14.35 -33.49
CA HIS A 2 -3.11 13.49 -32.45
C HIS A 2 -2.86 12.12 -33.07
N SER A 3 -1.62 11.74 -33.29
CA SER A 3 -1.28 10.34 -33.51
C SER A 3 -1.45 9.65 -32.15
N GLY A 4 -2.58 8.99 -31.96
CA GLY A 4 -2.89 8.30 -30.72
C GLY A 4 -1.89 7.19 -30.47
N GLY A 5 -1.33 7.11 -29.26
CA GLY A 5 -0.56 5.96 -28.83
C GLY A 5 -1.43 4.70 -28.72
N ASN A 6 -0.81 3.55 -28.74
CA ASN A 6 -1.43 2.25 -28.56
C ASN A 6 -0.93 1.58 -27.29
N GLY A 7 -1.80 0.82 -26.64
CA GLY A 7 -1.41 0.03 -25.48
C GLY A 7 -2.18 -1.27 -25.38
N SER A 8 -1.53 -2.29 -24.87
CA SER A 8 -2.16 -3.55 -24.49
C SER A 8 -1.78 -3.93 -23.06
N LEU A 9 -2.69 -4.57 -22.36
CA LEU A 9 -2.52 -5.05 -20.99
C LEU A 9 -3.00 -6.49 -20.91
N VAL A 10 -2.16 -7.34 -20.34
CA VAL A 10 -2.52 -8.71 -20.00
C VAL A 10 -2.38 -8.87 -18.50
N GLU A 11 -3.43 -9.37 -17.85
CA GLU A 11 -3.47 -9.61 -16.41
C GLU A 11 -3.82 -11.06 -16.12
N LEU A 12 -3.21 -11.60 -15.08
CA LEU A 12 -3.50 -12.91 -14.52
C LEU A 12 -3.65 -12.78 -13.02
N ASP A 13 -4.82 -13.14 -12.52
CA ASP A 13 -5.14 -13.12 -11.10
C ASP A 13 -5.42 -14.53 -10.59
N GLY A 14 -4.96 -14.81 -9.38
CA GLY A 14 -5.17 -16.08 -8.73
C GLY A 14 -5.35 -15.95 -7.23
N LEU A 15 -6.28 -16.72 -6.66
CA LEU A 15 -6.47 -16.87 -5.23
C LEU A 15 -6.45 -18.35 -4.88
N ILE A 16 -5.52 -18.75 -4.01
CA ILE A 16 -5.37 -20.10 -3.53
C ILE A 16 -5.61 -20.12 -2.03
N ASN A 17 -6.60 -20.85 -1.58
CA ASN A 17 -6.81 -21.11 -0.16
C ASN A 17 -6.05 -22.39 0.22
N ILE A 18 -5.08 -22.25 1.11
CA ILE A 18 -4.22 -23.34 1.58
C ILE A 18 -4.64 -23.65 3.01
N LEU A 19 -5.19 -24.81 3.24
CA LEU A 19 -5.83 -25.14 4.51
C LEU A 19 -6.95 -24.11 4.83
N GLN A 20 -7.52 -24.14 6.02
CA GLN A 20 -8.61 -23.21 6.36
C GLN A 20 -8.13 -21.79 6.67
N ASP A 21 -6.87 -21.66 7.03
CA ASP A 21 -6.33 -20.42 7.64
C ASP A 21 -5.50 -19.56 6.69
N TYR A 22 -5.01 -20.12 5.59
CA TYR A 22 -4.07 -19.44 4.71
C TYR A 22 -4.68 -19.13 3.36
N SER A 23 -4.39 -17.95 2.85
CA SER A 23 -4.70 -17.56 1.48
C SER A 23 -3.47 -16.97 0.78
N LEU A 24 -3.23 -17.41 -0.45
CA LEU A 24 -2.20 -16.90 -1.34
C LEU A 24 -2.89 -16.20 -2.51
N GLU A 25 -2.68 -14.90 -2.62
CA GLU A 25 -3.14 -14.06 -3.73
C GLU A 25 -1.96 -13.78 -4.65
N LEU A 26 -2.17 -14.00 -5.93
CA LEU A 26 -1.19 -13.81 -7.01
C LEU A 26 -1.81 -12.93 -8.08
N ASN A 27 -1.18 -11.80 -8.37
CA ASN A 27 -1.57 -10.92 -9.46
C ASN A 27 -0.32 -10.62 -10.30
N PHE A 28 -0.42 -10.83 -11.59
CA PHE A 28 0.63 -10.55 -12.56
C PHE A 28 0.03 -9.73 -13.69
N ALA A 29 0.72 -8.68 -14.09
CA ALA A 29 0.30 -7.87 -15.20
C ALA A 29 1.51 -7.52 -16.09
N ARG A 30 1.28 -7.47 -17.38
CA ARG A 30 2.24 -7.02 -18.39
C ARG A 30 1.57 -6.01 -19.30
N SER A 31 2.18 -4.84 -19.43
CA SER A 31 1.76 -3.82 -20.38
C SER A 31 2.73 -3.75 -21.56
N GLN A 32 2.19 -3.43 -22.72
CA GLN A 32 2.95 -2.97 -23.89
C GLN A 32 2.37 -1.61 -24.26
N THR A 33 3.24 -0.64 -24.47
CA THR A 33 2.86 0.75 -24.75
C THR A 33 3.64 1.23 -25.95
N GLU A 34 2.94 1.86 -26.87
CA GLU A 34 3.50 2.68 -27.94
C GLU A 34 2.96 4.09 -27.71
N GLU A 35 3.83 5.04 -27.45
CA GLU A 35 3.44 6.42 -27.16
C GLU A 35 2.98 7.13 -28.42
N GLY A 36 2.04 8.06 -28.27
CA GLY A 36 1.70 9.00 -29.32
C GLY A 36 2.76 10.08 -29.46
N TYR A 37 2.80 10.74 -30.61
CA TYR A 37 3.65 11.91 -30.83
C TYR A 37 2.99 13.19 -30.32
N LEU A 38 3.61 13.84 -29.31
CA LEU A 38 3.17 15.13 -28.79
C LEU A 38 4.36 16.10 -28.70
N ASN A 39 4.46 17.03 -29.64
CA ASN A 39 5.61 17.94 -29.78
C ASN A 39 5.70 19.04 -28.72
N PHE A 40 4.76 19.13 -27.77
CA PHE A 40 4.74 20.19 -26.76
C PHE A 40 5.35 19.76 -25.41
N LEU A 41 5.68 18.47 -25.23
CA LEU A 41 6.35 17.98 -24.04
C LEU A 41 7.85 17.95 -24.30
N ASP A 42 8.55 19.00 -23.89
CA ASP A 42 10.00 19.05 -23.90
C ASP A 42 10.51 18.78 -22.49
N THR A 43 10.88 17.54 -22.22
CA THR A 43 11.41 17.12 -20.91
C THR A 43 12.59 16.18 -21.09
N THR A 44 13.63 16.40 -20.29
CA THR A 44 14.78 15.52 -20.16
C THR A 44 14.62 14.45 -19.10
N ASP A 45 13.49 14.44 -18.38
CA ASP A 45 13.22 13.47 -17.35
C ASP A 45 13.09 12.06 -17.96
N THR A 46 13.63 11.07 -17.26
CA THR A 46 13.66 9.69 -17.70
C THR A 46 13.01 8.73 -16.70
N PHE A 47 12.53 7.60 -17.21
CA PHE A 47 12.08 6.46 -16.42
C PHE A 47 12.70 5.16 -17.01
N GLY A 48 13.58 4.52 -16.25
CA GLY A 48 14.39 3.44 -16.79
C GLY A 48 15.31 3.93 -17.91
N SER A 49 15.20 3.34 -19.11
CA SER A 49 15.93 3.73 -20.33
C SER A 49 15.10 4.60 -21.29
N HIS A 50 13.92 5.04 -20.89
CA HIS A 50 12.97 5.81 -21.70
C HIS A 50 12.80 7.22 -21.16
N THR A 51 12.28 8.12 -21.99
CA THR A 51 11.99 9.50 -21.62
C THR A 51 10.52 9.68 -21.23
N TYR A 52 10.18 10.79 -20.55
CA TYR A 52 8.79 11.22 -20.40
C TYR A 52 8.31 12.07 -21.58
N GLN A 53 9.18 12.31 -22.55
CA GLN A 53 8.82 12.94 -23.80
C GLN A 53 7.97 11.96 -24.62
N MET A 54 6.84 12.39 -25.13
CA MET A 54 5.98 11.56 -25.96
C MET A 54 6.47 11.61 -27.42
N ASP A 55 7.50 10.83 -27.72
CA ASP A 55 8.22 10.82 -28.98
C ASP A 55 8.00 9.54 -29.82
N GLY A 56 7.01 8.74 -29.44
CA GLY A 56 6.66 7.49 -30.12
C GLY A 56 7.44 6.27 -29.65
N GLU A 57 8.08 6.35 -28.48
CA GLU A 57 8.80 5.21 -27.91
C GLU A 57 7.89 4.01 -27.68
N LYS A 58 8.49 2.81 -27.85
CA LYS A 58 7.82 1.53 -27.55
C LYS A 58 8.50 0.87 -26.37
N PHE A 59 7.71 0.55 -25.35
CA PHE A 59 8.23 -0.12 -24.18
C PHE A 59 7.24 -1.12 -23.59
N SER A 60 7.75 -2.05 -22.80
CA SER A 60 6.93 -2.98 -22.03
C SER A 60 7.20 -2.83 -20.54
N GLY A 61 6.15 -2.99 -19.76
CA GLY A 61 6.22 -2.95 -18.32
C GLY A 61 5.60 -4.19 -17.69
N ARG A 62 5.94 -4.39 -16.42
CA ARG A 62 5.38 -5.48 -15.62
C ARG A 62 4.99 -4.99 -14.24
N ALA A 63 3.94 -5.60 -13.71
CA ALA A 63 3.59 -5.47 -12.31
C ALA A 63 3.26 -6.84 -11.74
N HIS A 64 3.61 -7.08 -10.49
CA HIS A 64 3.14 -8.24 -9.77
C HIS A 64 2.88 -7.91 -8.31
N ASN A 65 1.94 -8.63 -7.73
CA ASN A 65 1.60 -8.58 -6.32
C ASN A 65 1.40 -10.02 -5.82
N ILE A 66 2.19 -10.41 -4.85
CA ILE A 66 2.09 -11.71 -4.19
C ILE A 66 1.81 -11.43 -2.72
N ARG A 67 0.70 -11.98 -2.21
CA ARG A 67 0.30 -11.78 -0.83
C ARG A 67 -0.07 -13.12 -0.19
N LEU A 68 0.67 -13.49 0.84
CA LEU A 68 0.32 -14.59 1.73
C LEU A 68 -0.32 -14.02 3.00
N ARG A 69 -1.48 -14.51 3.36
CA ARG A 69 -2.20 -14.11 4.56
C ARG A 69 -2.61 -15.35 5.37
N ARG A 70 -2.48 -15.25 6.67
CA ARG A 70 -3.03 -16.20 7.63
C ARG A 70 -4.05 -15.49 8.51
N VAL A 71 -5.21 -16.10 8.69
CA VAL A 71 -6.26 -15.59 9.57
C VAL A 71 -6.76 -16.78 10.41
N VAL A 72 -6.63 -16.65 11.71
CA VAL A 72 -7.18 -17.57 12.70
C VAL A 72 -7.94 -16.78 13.72
N GLU A 73 -8.73 -17.46 14.55
CA GLU A 73 -9.45 -16.78 15.62
C GLU A 73 -8.50 -15.96 16.49
N GLY A 74 -8.82 -14.70 16.67
CA GLY A 74 -8.04 -13.76 17.47
C GLY A 74 -6.67 -13.38 16.91
N SER A 75 -6.27 -13.82 15.71
CA SER A 75 -4.95 -13.47 15.15
C SER A 75 -4.97 -13.41 13.62
N TYR A 76 -4.24 -12.46 13.06
CA TYR A 76 -3.97 -12.40 11.62
C TYR A 76 -2.54 -11.96 11.35
N SER A 77 -1.99 -12.44 10.26
CA SER A 77 -0.65 -12.06 9.81
C SER A 77 -0.53 -12.17 8.30
N GLY A 78 0.46 -11.52 7.75
CA GLY A 78 0.70 -11.66 6.32
C GLY A 78 2.01 -11.03 5.86
N LEU A 79 2.33 -11.42 4.64
CA LEU A 79 3.47 -10.96 3.86
C LEU A 79 2.94 -10.49 2.52
N ARG A 80 3.48 -9.41 2.00
CA ARG A 80 3.20 -8.93 0.65
C ARG A 80 4.48 -8.53 -0.03
N HIS A 81 4.61 -8.95 -1.28
CA HIS A 81 5.62 -8.47 -2.20
C HIS A 81 4.93 -7.88 -3.41
N LYS A 82 5.23 -6.63 -3.74
CA LYS A 82 4.66 -5.93 -4.90
C LYS A 82 5.75 -5.20 -5.65
N ASP A 83 5.84 -5.45 -6.94
CA ASP A 83 6.73 -4.73 -7.85
C ASP A 83 5.92 -4.08 -8.98
N VAL A 84 6.30 -2.87 -9.34
CA VAL A 84 5.77 -2.17 -10.50
C VAL A 84 6.94 -1.53 -11.23
N SER A 85 7.26 -2.03 -12.43
CA SER A 85 8.39 -1.52 -13.21
C SER A 85 8.22 -0.05 -13.60
N PRO A 86 9.31 0.68 -13.87
CA PRO A 86 9.26 2.07 -14.33
C PRO A 86 8.41 2.25 -15.59
N THR A 87 8.47 1.25 -16.46
CA THR A 87 7.81 1.24 -17.78
C THR A 87 6.38 0.70 -17.75
N TYR A 88 5.87 0.26 -16.60
CA TYR A 88 4.50 -0.25 -16.51
C TYR A 88 3.48 0.87 -16.71
N ARG A 89 2.54 0.63 -17.62
CA ARG A 89 1.39 1.51 -17.88
C ARG A 89 0.11 0.69 -17.87
N SER A 90 -0.91 1.22 -17.25
CA SER A 90 -2.27 0.68 -17.31
C SER A 90 -3.20 1.77 -17.81
N ASN A 91 -3.70 1.62 -19.03
CA ASN A 91 -4.65 2.59 -19.60
C ASN A 91 -6.06 2.42 -19.04
N VAL A 92 -6.32 1.35 -18.30
CA VAL A 92 -7.66 0.97 -17.79
C VAL A 92 -7.79 1.19 -16.28
N GLY A 93 -6.70 1.47 -15.58
CA GLY A 93 -6.71 1.66 -14.14
C GLY A 93 -5.71 2.72 -13.70
N LEU A 94 -6.05 3.47 -12.67
CA LEU A 94 -5.19 4.46 -12.08
C LEU A 94 -4.00 3.76 -11.37
N VAL A 95 -2.92 3.54 -12.09
CA VAL A 95 -1.64 3.20 -11.48
C VAL A 95 -0.97 4.52 -11.07
N GLY A 96 -1.30 4.99 -9.88
CA GLY A 96 -0.80 6.26 -9.35
C GLY A 96 0.70 6.30 -9.08
N LYS A 97 1.39 5.16 -9.14
CA LYS A 97 2.84 5.04 -8.96
C LYS A 97 3.38 3.81 -9.66
N ASN A 98 4.48 3.99 -10.39
CA ASN A 98 5.36 2.94 -10.89
C ASN A 98 6.77 3.09 -10.30
N ASN A 99 7.74 2.33 -10.79
CA ASN A 99 9.14 2.35 -10.36
C ASN A 99 9.32 2.04 -8.87
N TYR A 100 8.72 0.94 -8.39
CA TYR A 100 8.93 0.51 -7.01
C TYR A 100 8.86 -1.00 -6.82
N LYS A 101 9.61 -1.46 -5.84
CA LYS A 101 9.58 -2.80 -5.23
C LYS A 101 9.19 -2.62 -3.76
N GLU A 102 8.10 -3.22 -3.33
CA GLU A 102 7.57 -3.07 -1.96
C GLU A 102 7.47 -4.42 -1.27
N ARG A 103 7.93 -4.47 -0.03
CA ARG A 103 7.74 -5.60 0.88
C ARG A 103 7.05 -5.10 2.13
N SER A 104 5.99 -5.79 2.50
CA SER A 104 5.20 -5.47 3.68
C SER A 104 4.99 -6.72 4.52
N TYR A 105 5.07 -6.53 5.83
CA TYR A 105 4.79 -7.55 6.85
C TYR A 105 3.80 -6.96 7.83
N TRP A 106 2.84 -7.75 8.26
CA TRP A 106 1.91 -7.32 9.29
C TRP A 106 1.51 -8.49 10.18
N HIS A 107 1.23 -8.17 11.43
CA HIS A 107 0.68 -9.08 12.40
C HIS A 107 -0.28 -8.32 13.31
N GLY A 108 -1.41 -8.95 13.65
CA GLY A 108 -2.35 -8.44 14.60
C GLY A 108 -2.89 -9.54 15.48
N ARG A 109 -3.21 -9.18 16.72
CA ARG A 109 -3.82 -10.07 17.70
C ARG A 109 -4.96 -9.36 18.43
N THR A 110 -6.06 -10.07 18.55
CA THR A 110 -7.25 -9.60 19.23
C THR A 110 -7.52 -10.48 20.47
N PHE A 111 -7.65 -9.84 21.60
CA PHE A 111 -8.04 -10.45 22.84
C PHE A 111 -9.49 -10.01 23.14
N ARG A 112 -10.35 -10.96 23.52
CA ARG A 112 -11.71 -10.70 23.99
C ARG A 112 -11.81 -11.15 25.42
N THR A 113 -12.47 -10.36 26.25
CA THR A 113 -12.70 -10.65 27.65
C THR A 113 -14.11 -10.20 28.05
N ASP A 114 -14.62 -10.76 29.14
CA ASP A 114 -15.95 -10.41 29.71
C ASP A 114 -15.84 -9.27 30.74
N GLY A 115 -14.66 -8.66 30.89
CA GLY A 115 -14.38 -7.60 31.86
C GLY A 115 -14.65 -6.19 31.35
N ALA A 116 -14.00 -5.22 31.97
CA ALA A 116 -14.08 -3.81 31.61
C ALA A 116 -13.58 -3.53 30.18
N PHE A 117 -12.64 -4.29 29.71
CA PHE A 117 -12.14 -4.25 28.33
C PHE A 117 -12.76 -5.41 27.55
N ARG A 118 -13.72 -5.13 26.68
CA ARG A 118 -14.37 -6.14 25.85
C ARG A 118 -13.44 -6.70 24.78
N LYS A 119 -12.63 -5.83 24.19
CA LYS A 119 -11.75 -6.21 23.11
C LYS A 119 -10.51 -5.32 23.08
N ILE A 120 -9.37 -5.95 22.94
CA ILE A 120 -8.08 -5.30 22.73
C ILE A 120 -7.47 -5.86 21.46
N THR A 121 -7.17 -5.01 20.49
CA THR A 121 -6.48 -5.41 19.27
C THR A 121 -5.16 -4.68 19.16
N ILE A 122 -4.08 -5.45 19.06
CA ILE A 122 -2.73 -4.94 18.80
C ILE A 122 -2.39 -5.30 17.35
N HIS A 123 -1.93 -4.33 16.61
CA HIS A 123 -1.46 -4.49 15.22
C HIS A 123 -0.08 -3.88 15.07
N ALA A 124 0.81 -4.58 14.37
CA ALA A 124 2.08 -4.05 13.93
C ALA A 124 2.30 -4.35 12.46
N SER A 125 2.88 -3.39 11.73
CA SER A 125 3.25 -3.58 10.32
C SER A 125 4.57 -2.89 10.01
N LYS A 126 5.33 -3.50 9.09
CA LYS A 126 6.54 -2.93 8.52
C LYS A 126 6.44 -2.91 7.01
N GLN A 127 6.76 -1.78 6.41
CA GLN A 127 6.78 -1.58 4.97
C GLN A 127 8.13 -1.03 4.53
N ASN A 128 8.74 -1.69 3.56
CA ASN A 128 9.96 -1.24 2.89
C ASN A 128 9.67 -1.09 1.40
N ARG A 129 10.06 0.05 0.81
CA ARG A 129 9.94 0.31 -0.62
C ARG A 129 11.26 0.81 -1.18
N LEU A 130 11.69 0.20 -2.25
CA LEU A 130 12.84 0.61 -3.06
C LEU A 130 12.34 1.04 -4.44
N ASN A 131 13.10 1.85 -5.16
CA ASN A 131 12.92 1.97 -6.60
C ASN A 131 13.68 0.84 -7.34
N PHE A 132 13.62 0.80 -8.66
CA PHE A 132 14.31 -0.22 -9.45
C PHE A 132 15.84 -0.03 -9.53
N GLN A 133 16.35 1.09 -9.04
CA GLN A 133 17.78 1.34 -8.80
C GLN A 133 18.20 0.95 -7.36
N ASP A 134 17.34 0.21 -6.64
CA ASP A 134 17.54 -0.25 -5.27
C ASP A 134 17.72 0.88 -4.22
N GLN A 135 17.34 2.11 -4.57
CA GLN A 135 17.34 3.22 -3.65
C GLN A 135 16.08 3.14 -2.77
N LYS A 136 16.26 3.30 -1.46
CA LYS A 136 15.16 3.29 -0.49
C LYS A 136 14.28 4.54 -0.67
N THR A 137 13.00 4.32 -0.95
CA THR A 137 12.00 5.41 -1.10
C THR A 137 11.01 5.45 0.05
N ARG A 138 10.84 4.35 0.80
CA ARG A 138 10.01 4.29 2.01
C ARG A 138 10.51 3.21 2.96
N GLU A 139 10.54 3.55 4.24
CA GLU A 139 10.62 2.61 5.34
C GLU A 139 9.67 3.09 6.45
N ARG A 140 8.65 2.30 6.75
CA ARG A 140 7.62 2.64 7.71
C ARG A 140 7.41 1.46 8.67
N LEU A 141 7.35 1.77 9.95
CA LEU A 141 6.87 0.89 11.01
C LEU A 141 5.60 1.52 11.59
N GLU A 142 4.56 0.74 11.73
CA GLU A 142 3.30 1.17 12.32
C GLU A 142 2.92 0.20 13.44
N THR A 143 2.52 0.74 14.58
CA THR A 143 1.92 -0.01 15.68
C THR A 143 0.60 0.65 16.04
N ARG A 144 -0.47 -0.13 16.14
CA ARG A 144 -1.80 0.34 16.49
C ARG A 144 -2.36 -0.49 17.64
N LEU A 145 -2.92 0.18 18.62
CA LEU A 145 -3.69 -0.40 19.71
C LEU A 145 -5.12 0.11 19.63
N ASN A 146 -6.08 -0.80 19.52
CA ASN A 146 -7.50 -0.50 19.59
C ASN A 146 -8.06 -1.14 20.85
N ILE A 147 -8.84 -0.37 21.61
CA ILE A 147 -9.47 -0.81 22.87
C ILE A 147 -10.97 -0.51 22.79
N GLU A 148 -11.79 -1.51 23.05
CA GLU A 148 -13.24 -1.41 23.21
C GLU A 148 -13.59 -1.78 24.65
N THR A 149 -14.33 -0.92 25.35
CA THR A 149 -14.70 -1.16 26.74
C THR A 149 -16.17 -1.54 26.91
N SER A 150 -16.52 -2.10 28.07
CA SER A 150 -17.92 -2.34 28.47
C SER A 150 -18.69 -1.04 28.74
N PHE A 151 -18.03 0.09 28.88
CA PHE A 151 -18.61 1.40 29.13
C PHE A 151 -18.91 2.21 27.87
N ASN A 152 -18.92 1.53 26.70
CA ASN A 152 -19.09 2.16 25.39
C ASN A 152 -18.04 3.24 25.06
N ILE A 153 -16.83 3.06 25.60
CA ILE A 153 -15.66 3.86 25.25
C ILE A 153 -14.78 3.04 24.31
N ASN A 154 -14.46 3.62 23.16
CA ASN A 154 -13.52 3.08 22.19
C ASN A 154 -12.29 3.98 22.15
N GLY A 155 -11.12 3.38 22.21
CA GLY A 155 -9.84 4.08 22.14
C GLY A 155 -8.98 3.53 20.99
N VAL A 156 -8.32 4.42 20.28
CA VAL A 156 -7.31 4.10 19.26
C VAL A 156 -6.04 4.87 19.58
N PHE A 157 -4.95 4.13 19.71
CA PHE A 157 -3.61 4.67 19.76
C PHE A 157 -2.84 4.14 18.54
N GLU A 158 -2.27 5.02 17.74
CA GLU A 158 -1.44 4.67 16.60
C GLU A 158 -0.10 5.38 16.69
N PHE A 159 0.97 4.63 16.57
CA PHE A 159 2.33 5.13 16.49
C PHE A 159 2.92 4.70 15.15
N VAL A 160 3.44 5.66 14.40
CA VAL A 160 4.06 5.45 13.09
C VAL A 160 5.45 6.06 13.08
N THR A 161 6.46 5.23 12.87
CA THR A 161 7.81 5.68 12.56
C THR A 161 8.06 5.59 11.07
N LYS A 162 8.35 6.72 10.44
CA LYS A 162 8.76 6.82 9.05
C LYS A 162 10.26 7.06 9.00
N ALA A 163 11.02 5.97 9.04
CA ALA A 163 12.48 6.06 9.00
C ALA A 163 12.98 6.65 7.67
N SER A 164 12.21 6.47 6.59
CA SER A 164 12.50 7.06 5.28
C SER A 164 11.21 7.19 4.47
N GLU A 165 10.97 8.36 3.90
CA GLU A 165 9.87 8.59 2.95
C GLU A 165 10.27 9.61 1.89
N LYS A 166 9.97 9.33 0.61
CA LYS A 166 10.18 10.24 -0.50
C LYS A 166 8.86 10.92 -0.87
N PHE A 167 8.85 12.26 -0.83
CA PHE A 167 7.71 13.08 -1.22
C PHE A 167 8.19 14.21 -2.14
N GLU A 168 7.53 14.39 -3.27
CA GLU A 168 7.88 15.42 -4.28
C GLU A 168 9.38 15.46 -4.63
N GLY A 169 9.97 14.30 -4.82
CA GLY A 169 11.39 14.17 -5.14
C GLY A 169 12.35 14.31 -3.96
N LYS A 170 11.91 14.81 -2.80
CA LYS A 170 12.72 14.97 -1.59
C LYS A 170 12.62 13.75 -0.70
N GLN A 171 13.76 13.34 -0.13
CA GLN A 171 13.83 12.25 0.84
C GLN A 171 13.71 12.82 2.25
N PHE A 172 12.74 12.32 3.00
CA PHE A 172 12.55 12.63 4.42
C PHE A 172 12.97 11.44 5.28
N SER A 173 13.52 11.71 6.44
CA SER A 173 13.93 10.69 7.41
C SER A 173 13.51 11.07 8.82
N LYS A 174 13.36 10.06 9.67
CA LYS A 174 13.06 10.20 11.10
C LYS A 174 11.79 11.02 11.40
N GLN A 175 10.71 10.69 10.70
CA GLN A 175 9.41 11.26 10.99
C GLN A 175 8.61 10.29 11.84
N ASP A 176 8.20 10.72 13.00
CA ASP A 176 7.31 10.00 13.88
C ASP A 176 5.96 10.69 13.93
N GLU A 177 4.90 9.90 13.96
CA GLU A 177 3.53 10.36 14.00
C GLU A 177 2.78 9.58 15.07
N ILE A 178 2.13 10.29 15.97
CA ILE A 178 1.27 9.73 17.02
C ILE A 178 -0.16 10.17 16.72
N LYS A 179 -1.08 9.23 16.72
CA LYS A 179 -2.51 9.51 16.64
C LYS A 179 -3.21 8.93 17.85
N LEU A 180 -4.04 9.74 18.46
CA LEU A 180 -4.93 9.36 19.53
C LEU A 180 -6.36 9.64 19.10
N ALA A 181 -7.24 8.69 19.30
CA ALA A 181 -8.67 8.90 19.11
C ALA A 181 -9.43 8.20 20.25
N PHE A 182 -10.43 8.89 20.76
CA PHE A 182 -11.37 8.36 21.74
C PHE A 182 -12.77 8.64 21.27
N GLU A 183 -13.65 7.68 21.46
CA GLU A 183 -15.07 7.79 21.19
C GLU A 183 -15.86 7.23 22.36
N TYR A 184 -16.84 7.97 22.80
CA TYR A 184 -17.78 7.56 23.81
C TYR A 184 -19.20 7.61 23.25
N SER A 185 -19.89 6.49 23.23
CA SER A 185 -21.23 6.34 22.64
C SER A 185 -22.16 5.67 23.65
N PRO A 186 -22.70 6.42 24.66
CA PRO A 186 -23.57 5.85 25.69
C PRO A 186 -24.94 5.41 25.15
N SER A 187 -25.35 5.92 23.99
CA SER A 187 -26.58 5.54 23.29
C SER A 187 -26.41 5.60 21.80
N GLU A 188 -27.34 5.04 21.03
CA GLU A 188 -27.34 5.09 19.56
C GLU A 188 -27.44 6.52 18.99
N THR A 189 -27.97 7.45 19.76
CA THR A 189 -28.23 8.82 19.33
C THR A 189 -27.22 9.84 19.84
N PHE A 190 -26.30 9.45 20.73
CA PHE A 190 -25.28 10.34 21.26
C PHE A 190 -23.89 9.76 21.10
N MET A 191 -23.01 10.54 20.47
CA MET A 191 -21.60 10.23 20.30
C MET A 191 -20.75 11.46 20.62
N LEU A 192 -19.73 11.28 21.44
CA LEU A 192 -18.68 12.28 21.69
C LEU A 192 -17.33 11.69 21.27
N GLY A 193 -16.63 12.38 20.38
CA GLY A 193 -15.32 11.93 19.90
C GLY A 193 -14.24 13.00 20.05
N PHE A 194 -13.02 12.54 20.33
CA PHE A 194 -11.80 13.34 20.32
C PHE A 194 -10.77 12.67 19.40
N ARG A 195 -10.10 13.47 18.58
CA ARG A 195 -9.01 13.00 17.73
C ARG A 195 -7.86 14.01 17.75
N TYR A 196 -6.66 13.50 17.99
CA TYR A 196 -5.40 14.25 17.96
C TYR A 196 -4.43 13.57 16.99
#